data_ee7e0c6367e35daf89940265414cb4c8
#
_entry.id   ee7e0c6367e35daf89940265414cb4c8
#
_cell.length_a   1.000
_cell.length_b   1.000
_cell.length_c   1.000
_cell.angle_alpha   90.00
_cell.angle_beta   90.00
_cell.angle_gamma   90.00
#
_symmetry.space_group_name_H-M   'P 1'
#
loop_
_entity.id
_entity.type
_entity.pdbx_description
1 polymer ?
#
loop_
_entity_poly.entity_id
_entity_poly.type
_entity_poly.pdbx_seq_one_letter_code
_entity_poly.pdbx_strand_id
1 'polypeptide(L)'
;PLPECLVIDLAIAENKQKEIVPKLIELQGFPSLFAFELLHDKAFHHTFEIPSNYSPFLNQYNREQYIAHLKKMVLGENNKHTILLEIKPEQQKTKIDFYQTQSLLGLPIVCISEIFQKEDRLYYHRAGNDVQIERIYNRMVFEEIQQQETSIQEKWEIIRNTEGLEWVTHPHHFFRFSKYSIPFLNGISIPYTQFLHNLKETPSNLDQYILKPLFSFAGQGVIIDLTKDILSEIKDPQNWILQEKVHYAPVIETPSGLTKAEIRLFYFWDNTLQKYIATMNLVRLSKGKMVGVNYNKTATWVGGSLAYFES
;
A
#
# COMPACT_ATOMS: atom_id res chain seq x y z
N PRO A 1 -6.71 -17.59 -4.46
CA PRO A 1 -5.25 -17.52 -4.70
C PRO A 1 -4.60 -16.54 -3.74
N LEU A 2 -3.29 -16.67 -3.53
CA LEU A 2 -2.48 -15.69 -2.80
C LEU A 2 -2.25 -14.48 -3.70
N PRO A 3 -2.11 -13.25 -3.13
CA PRO A 3 -1.74 -12.10 -3.92
C PRO A 3 -0.31 -12.24 -4.45
N GLU A 4 -0.05 -11.66 -5.60
CA GLU A 4 1.28 -11.66 -6.24
C GLU A 4 2.28 -10.78 -5.50
N CYS A 5 1.78 -9.85 -4.69
CA CYS A 5 2.59 -8.93 -3.89
C CYS A 5 1.93 -8.63 -2.55
N LEU A 6 2.75 -8.25 -1.59
CA LEU A 6 2.33 -7.68 -0.30
C LEU A 6 3.12 -6.39 -0.03
N VAL A 7 2.51 -5.49 0.72
CA VAL A 7 3.18 -4.30 1.22
C VAL A 7 2.89 -4.14 2.70
N ILE A 8 3.95 -3.96 3.49
CA ILE A 8 3.90 -3.91 4.95
C ILE A 8 4.55 -2.62 5.43
N ASP A 9 3.84 -1.88 6.29
CA ASP A 9 4.36 -0.67 6.91
C ASP A 9 4.87 -0.99 8.33
N LEU A 10 6.13 -0.69 8.59
CA LEU A 10 6.82 -0.91 9.87
C LEU A 10 7.29 0.44 10.45
N ALA A 11 6.90 0.73 11.67
CA ALA A 11 7.51 1.83 12.42
C ALA A 11 8.91 1.47 12.89
N ILE A 12 9.82 2.43 12.83
CA ILE A 12 11.00 2.41 13.68
C ILE A 12 10.57 2.85 15.07
N ALA A 13 10.51 1.90 16.00
CA ALA A 13 9.93 2.09 17.33
C ALA A 13 10.98 1.84 18.42
N GLU A 14 10.69 2.33 19.61
CA GLU A 14 11.48 2.06 20.80
C GLU A 14 10.71 1.08 21.70
N ASN A 15 11.37 0.02 22.15
CA ASN A 15 10.78 -0.91 23.11
C ASN A 15 10.98 -0.41 24.56
N LYS A 16 10.48 -1.17 25.53
CA LYS A 16 10.60 -0.84 26.97
C LYS A 16 12.05 -0.79 27.47
N GLN A 17 12.96 -1.47 26.78
CA GLN A 17 14.40 -1.51 27.07
C GLN A 17 15.19 -0.38 26.37
N LYS A 18 14.50 0.55 25.70
CA LYS A 18 15.10 1.63 24.91
C LYS A 18 15.85 1.16 23.67
N GLU A 19 15.57 -0.04 23.20
CA GLU A 19 16.15 -0.57 21.97
C GLU A 19 15.27 -0.21 20.77
N ILE A 20 15.91 0.07 19.64
CA ILE A 20 15.24 0.34 18.36
C ILE A 20 14.78 -0.98 17.75
N VAL A 21 13.49 -1.10 17.53
CA VAL A 21 12.83 -2.31 17.02
C VAL A 21 11.81 -1.97 15.94
N PRO A 22 11.62 -2.83 14.93
CA PRO A 22 10.52 -2.67 13.99
C PRO A 22 9.19 -3.06 14.65
N LYS A 23 8.13 -2.28 14.40
CA LYS A 23 6.76 -2.60 14.82
C LYS A 23 5.79 -2.45 13.67
N LEU A 24 4.95 -3.46 13.48
CA LEU A 24 3.91 -3.45 12.43
C LEU A 24 2.92 -2.33 12.67
N ILE A 25 2.70 -1.53 11.64
CA ILE A 25 1.68 -0.48 11.63
C ILE A 25 0.47 -0.92 10.81
N GLU A 26 0.70 -1.45 9.60
CA GLU A 26 -0.37 -1.78 8.67
C GLU A 26 0.09 -2.81 7.63
N LEU A 27 -0.84 -3.67 7.22
CA LEU A 27 -0.77 -4.41 5.97
C LEU A 27 -1.54 -3.59 4.93
N GLN A 28 -0.90 -3.29 3.80
CA GLN A 28 -1.54 -2.50 2.75
C GLN A 28 -2.51 -3.35 1.95
N GLY A 29 -3.80 -3.15 2.16
CA GLY A 29 -4.85 -3.83 1.40
C GLY A 29 -4.88 -3.45 -0.08
N PHE A 30 -4.24 -2.33 -0.42
CA PHE A 30 -4.10 -1.82 -1.78
C PHE A 30 -2.65 -1.41 -2.07
N PRO A 31 -1.77 -2.37 -2.42
CA PRO A 31 -0.36 -2.11 -2.70
C PRO A 31 -0.15 -1.16 -3.88
N SER A 32 0.81 -0.24 -3.76
CA SER A 32 1.08 0.80 -4.77
C SER A 32 2.52 1.28 -4.73
N LEU A 33 2.92 2.07 -5.74
CA LEU A 33 4.20 2.76 -5.85
C LEU A 33 5.39 1.87 -6.21
N PHE A 34 5.16 0.67 -6.73
CA PHE A 34 6.23 -0.25 -7.11
C PHE A 34 7.18 0.30 -8.17
N ALA A 35 6.67 1.01 -9.18
CA ALA A 35 7.48 1.60 -10.24
C ALA A 35 8.05 2.96 -9.84
N PHE A 36 7.33 3.73 -9.01
CA PHE A 36 7.76 5.02 -8.52
C PHE A 36 9.08 4.94 -7.74
N GLU A 37 9.29 3.89 -6.93
CA GLU A 37 10.50 3.76 -6.13
C GLU A 37 11.78 3.60 -6.99
N LEU A 38 11.65 3.05 -8.18
CA LEU A 38 12.77 3.00 -9.15
C LEU A 38 13.14 4.39 -9.70
N LEU A 39 12.14 5.27 -9.86
CA LEU A 39 12.37 6.65 -10.24
C LEU A 39 12.95 7.44 -9.08
N HIS A 40 12.48 7.17 -7.88
CA HIS A 40 12.94 7.78 -6.64
C HIS A 40 14.41 7.44 -6.40
N ASP A 41 14.81 6.18 -6.50
CA ASP A 41 16.19 5.72 -6.42
C ASP A 41 17.09 6.41 -7.46
N LYS A 42 16.65 6.49 -8.72
CA LYS A 42 17.37 7.20 -9.77
C LYS A 42 17.58 8.67 -9.43
N ALA A 43 16.56 9.34 -8.86
CA ALA A 43 16.66 10.75 -8.45
C ALA A 43 17.65 10.94 -7.29
N PHE A 44 17.67 10.02 -6.34
CA PHE A 44 18.62 10.05 -5.22
C PHE A 44 20.05 9.90 -5.69
N HIS A 45 20.35 8.93 -6.56
CA HIS A 45 21.68 8.75 -7.14
C HIS A 45 22.15 9.94 -8.02
N HIS A 46 21.19 10.68 -8.61
CA HIS A 46 21.50 11.89 -9.36
C HIS A 46 21.83 13.07 -8.44
N THR A 47 21.26 13.10 -7.25
CA THR A 47 21.31 14.27 -6.34
C THR A 47 22.34 14.10 -5.23
N PHE A 48 22.57 12.88 -4.78
CA PHE A 48 23.40 12.55 -3.62
C PHE A 48 24.46 11.52 -3.98
N GLU A 49 25.62 11.63 -3.34
CA GLU A 49 26.65 10.59 -3.38
C GLU A 49 26.25 9.44 -2.45
N ILE A 50 25.75 8.34 -3.03
CA ILE A 50 25.42 7.14 -2.31
C ILE A 50 26.58 6.15 -2.45
N PRO A 51 27.16 5.64 -1.34
CA PRO A 51 28.25 4.68 -1.41
C PRO A 51 27.84 3.43 -2.22
N SER A 52 28.77 2.91 -3.02
CA SER A 52 28.50 1.80 -3.96
C SER A 52 28.11 0.47 -3.29
N ASN A 53 28.43 0.32 -1.99
CA ASN A 53 28.02 -0.83 -1.17
C ASN A 53 26.65 -0.63 -0.48
N TYR A 54 25.90 0.41 -0.84
CA TYR A 54 24.56 0.66 -0.32
C TYR A 54 23.52 0.52 -1.42
N SER A 55 22.41 -0.15 -1.11
CA SER A 55 21.31 -0.41 -2.04
C SER A 55 19.96 -0.24 -1.36
N PRO A 56 18.93 0.27 -2.05
CA PRO A 56 17.56 0.27 -1.55
C PRO A 56 16.85 -1.09 -1.76
N PHE A 57 17.48 -1.99 -2.51
CA PHE A 57 16.98 -3.34 -2.75
C PHE A 57 17.37 -4.29 -1.62
N LEU A 58 16.49 -5.25 -1.34
CA LEU A 58 16.63 -6.21 -0.27
C LEU A 58 16.84 -7.63 -0.83
N ASN A 59 17.35 -8.55 0.01
CA ASN A 59 17.53 -9.95 -0.34
C ASN A 59 18.31 -10.19 -1.65
N GLN A 60 19.37 -9.41 -1.85
CA GLN A 60 20.26 -9.48 -3.03
C GLN A 60 19.56 -9.15 -4.37
N TYR A 61 18.37 -8.54 -4.33
CA TYR A 61 17.80 -7.98 -5.53
C TYR A 61 18.67 -6.80 -6.02
N ASN A 62 18.73 -6.69 -7.34
CA ASN A 62 19.19 -5.49 -8.02
C ASN A 62 18.04 -4.88 -8.83
N ARG A 63 18.31 -3.76 -9.48
CA ARG A 63 17.32 -3.03 -10.27
C ARG A 63 16.73 -3.88 -11.39
N GLU A 64 17.57 -4.63 -12.11
CA GLU A 64 17.15 -5.47 -13.24
C GLU A 64 16.26 -6.63 -12.78
N GLN A 65 16.63 -7.30 -11.70
CA GLN A 65 15.84 -8.37 -11.10
C GLN A 65 14.49 -7.87 -10.57
N TYR A 66 14.50 -6.69 -9.95
CA TYR A 66 13.26 -6.07 -9.48
C TYR A 66 12.31 -5.76 -10.64
N ILE A 67 12.81 -5.13 -11.72
CA ILE A 67 12.03 -4.82 -12.92
C ILE A 67 11.51 -6.11 -13.58
N ALA A 68 12.34 -7.14 -13.69
CA ALA A 68 11.94 -8.41 -14.25
C ALA A 68 10.80 -9.07 -13.45
N HIS A 69 10.88 -9.02 -12.12
CA HIS A 69 9.84 -9.56 -11.26
C HIS A 69 8.56 -8.72 -11.32
N LEU A 70 8.67 -7.39 -11.27
CA LEU A 70 7.54 -6.47 -11.45
C LEU A 70 6.84 -6.71 -12.80
N LYS A 71 7.61 -6.89 -13.87
CA LYS A 71 7.09 -7.21 -15.21
C LYS A 71 6.33 -8.53 -15.20
N LYS A 72 6.91 -9.59 -14.64
CA LYS A 72 6.26 -10.89 -14.51
C LYS A 72 4.97 -10.80 -13.70
N MET A 73 4.99 -10.09 -12.58
CA MET A 73 3.82 -9.87 -11.74
C MET A 73 2.69 -9.15 -12.50
N VAL A 74 3.01 -8.04 -13.16
CA VAL A 74 2.00 -7.19 -13.79
C VAL A 74 1.50 -7.77 -15.12
N LEU A 75 2.38 -8.21 -16.00
CA LEU A 75 2.02 -8.69 -17.35
C LEU A 75 1.68 -10.19 -17.40
N GLY A 76 2.08 -10.97 -16.37
CA GLY A 76 1.97 -12.43 -16.39
C GLY A 76 3.00 -13.09 -17.29
N GLU A 77 2.89 -14.43 -17.42
CA GLU A 77 3.85 -15.22 -18.22
C GLU A 77 3.52 -15.24 -19.72
N ASN A 78 2.28 -15.02 -20.11
CA ASN A 78 1.77 -15.25 -21.47
C ASN A 78 1.55 -13.98 -22.29
N ASN A 79 2.18 -12.86 -21.95
CA ASN A 79 2.03 -11.57 -22.67
C ASN A 79 0.56 -11.21 -22.99
N LYS A 80 -0.35 -11.45 -22.04
CA LYS A 80 -1.76 -11.08 -22.20
C LYS A 80 -1.91 -9.58 -22.34
N HIS A 81 -2.96 -9.18 -23.06
CA HIS A 81 -3.32 -7.75 -23.15
C HIS A 81 -3.68 -7.20 -21.77
N THR A 82 -2.68 -6.63 -21.12
CA THR A 82 -2.77 -6.07 -19.77
C THR A 82 -2.95 -4.56 -19.85
N ILE A 83 -3.86 -4.03 -19.04
CA ILE A 83 -4.02 -2.59 -18.82
C ILE A 83 -3.75 -2.22 -17.37
N LEU A 84 -3.31 -0.98 -17.10
CA LEU A 84 -3.42 -0.34 -15.82
C LEU A 84 -4.77 0.37 -15.77
N LEU A 85 -5.64 -0.06 -14.85
CA LEU A 85 -7.00 0.46 -14.72
C LEU A 85 -7.10 1.42 -13.54
N GLU A 86 -7.61 2.63 -13.81
CA GLU A 86 -7.82 3.65 -12.77
C GLU A 86 -9.05 4.53 -13.08
N ILE A 87 -9.54 5.24 -12.07
CA ILE A 87 -10.55 6.28 -12.17
C ILE A 87 -9.87 7.63 -12.44
N LYS A 88 -10.13 8.25 -13.59
CA LYS A 88 -9.54 9.56 -13.94
C LYS A 88 -8.03 9.60 -13.66
N PRO A 89 -7.22 8.73 -14.28
CA PRO A 89 -5.80 8.54 -13.94
C PRO A 89 -5.00 9.84 -13.94
N GLU A 90 -5.30 10.78 -14.82
CA GLU A 90 -4.63 12.08 -14.92
C GLU A 90 -4.84 12.99 -13.69
N GLN A 91 -5.89 12.75 -12.91
CA GLN A 91 -6.22 13.52 -11.71
C GLN A 91 -5.67 12.89 -10.43
N GLN A 92 -5.17 11.66 -10.51
CA GLN A 92 -4.65 10.94 -9.34
C GLN A 92 -3.33 11.53 -8.85
N LYS A 93 -3.17 11.64 -7.52
CA LYS A 93 -1.94 12.14 -6.90
C LYS A 93 -0.75 11.20 -7.15
N THR A 94 -1.03 9.92 -7.36
CA THR A 94 -0.05 8.87 -7.62
C THR A 94 0.22 8.62 -9.10
N LYS A 95 -0.27 9.46 -10.01
CA LYS A 95 -0.15 9.28 -11.46
C LYS A 95 1.29 9.11 -11.97
N ILE A 96 2.27 9.64 -11.25
CA ILE A 96 3.67 9.44 -11.57
C ILE A 96 4.08 7.96 -11.53
N ASP A 97 3.51 7.16 -10.61
CA ASP A 97 3.70 5.71 -10.55
C ASP A 97 3.08 5.03 -11.79
N PHE A 98 1.93 5.53 -12.28
CA PHE A 98 1.28 5.00 -13.48
C PHE A 98 2.13 5.23 -14.73
N TYR A 99 2.65 6.45 -14.92
CA TYR A 99 3.54 6.77 -16.04
C TYR A 99 4.84 6.00 -15.98
N GLN A 100 5.42 5.85 -14.79
CA GLN A 100 6.63 5.07 -14.61
C GLN A 100 6.37 3.58 -14.90
N THR A 101 5.24 3.04 -14.46
CA THR A 101 4.80 1.67 -14.78
C THR A 101 4.62 1.50 -16.29
N GLN A 102 3.93 2.42 -16.95
CA GLN A 102 3.77 2.43 -18.42
C GLN A 102 5.12 2.48 -19.13
N SER A 103 6.03 3.35 -18.71
CA SER A 103 7.36 3.49 -19.30
C SER A 103 8.20 2.22 -19.17
N LEU A 104 8.13 1.55 -18.02
CA LEU A 104 8.90 0.33 -17.76
C LEU A 104 8.32 -0.92 -18.42
N LEU A 105 7.00 -1.04 -18.45
CA LEU A 105 6.32 -2.28 -18.82
C LEU A 105 5.61 -2.22 -20.17
N GLY A 106 5.39 -1.02 -20.72
CA GLY A 106 4.73 -0.82 -22.02
C GLY A 106 3.22 -1.02 -22.00
N LEU A 107 2.57 -1.16 -20.81
CA LEU A 107 1.12 -1.33 -20.73
C LEU A 107 0.39 0.02 -20.81
N PRO A 108 -0.82 0.07 -21.39
CA PRO A 108 -1.63 1.29 -21.43
C PRO A 108 -2.25 1.61 -20.07
N ILE A 109 -2.38 2.90 -19.78
CA ILE A 109 -3.19 3.42 -18.70
C ILE A 109 -4.57 3.67 -19.27
N VAL A 110 -5.62 3.08 -18.68
CA VAL A 110 -7.00 3.14 -19.17
C VAL A 110 -7.91 3.63 -18.04
N CYS A 111 -8.71 4.65 -18.33
CA CYS A 111 -9.75 5.06 -17.39
C CYS A 111 -10.92 4.06 -17.43
N ILE A 112 -11.53 3.79 -16.28
CA ILE A 112 -12.71 2.91 -16.21
C ILE A 112 -13.84 3.39 -17.16
N SER A 113 -13.97 4.71 -17.39
CA SER A 113 -14.96 5.29 -18.31
C SER A 113 -14.77 4.85 -19.77
N GLU A 114 -13.55 4.45 -20.16
CA GLU A 114 -13.20 4.04 -21.53
C GLU A 114 -13.46 2.57 -21.82
N ILE A 115 -13.75 1.78 -20.76
CA ILE A 115 -14.03 0.35 -20.90
C ILE A 115 -15.46 0.13 -21.36
N PHE A 116 -15.65 -0.81 -22.28
CA PHE A 116 -16.93 -1.28 -22.73
C PHE A 116 -16.93 -2.80 -22.93
N GLN A 117 -18.12 -3.39 -22.88
CA GLN A 117 -18.31 -4.82 -23.07
C GLN A 117 -18.82 -5.12 -24.47
N LYS A 118 -18.27 -6.14 -25.11
CA LYS A 118 -18.83 -6.79 -26.29
C LYS A 118 -18.93 -8.28 -25.97
N GLU A 119 -20.15 -8.82 -26.11
CA GLU A 119 -20.44 -10.17 -25.67
C GLU A 119 -20.02 -10.36 -24.20
N ASP A 120 -19.20 -11.35 -23.90
CA ASP A 120 -18.71 -11.63 -22.54
C ASP A 120 -17.28 -11.13 -22.30
N ARG A 121 -16.78 -10.18 -23.11
CA ARG A 121 -15.39 -9.69 -23.05
C ARG A 121 -15.35 -8.19 -22.90
N LEU A 122 -14.27 -7.70 -22.26
CA LEU A 122 -14.00 -6.28 -22.05
C LEU A 122 -13.06 -5.75 -23.12
N TYR A 123 -13.31 -4.52 -23.55
CA TYR A 123 -12.52 -3.82 -24.57
C TYR A 123 -12.31 -2.36 -24.20
N TYR A 124 -11.32 -1.76 -24.80
CA TYR A 124 -11.11 -0.31 -24.86
C TYR A 124 -10.64 0.10 -26.26
N HIS A 125 -10.78 1.38 -26.60
CA HIS A 125 -10.35 1.90 -27.91
C HIS A 125 -8.87 2.28 -27.87
N ARG A 126 -8.09 1.83 -28.87
CA ARG A 126 -6.70 2.23 -29.07
C ARG A 126 -6.38 2.37 -30.54
N ALA A 127 -5.95 3.58 -30.97
CA ALA A 127 -5.59 3.88 -32.35
C ALA A 127 -6.65 3.44 -33.38
N GLY A 128 -7.94 3.65 -33.05
CA GLY A 128 -9.07 3.32 -33.93
C GLY A 128 -9.52 1.84 -33.90
N ASN A 129 -8.90 1.00 -33.07
CA ASN A 129 -9.25 -0.42 -32.92
C ASN A 129 -9.80 -0.70 -31.54
N ASP A 130 -10.67 -1.70 -31.46
CA ASP A 130 -11.11 -2.31 -30.19
C ASP A 130 -10.07 -3.34 -29.74
N VAL A 131 -9.47 -3.10 -28.59
CA VAL A 131 -8.47 -3.99 -28.02
C VAL A 131 -9.10 -4.72 -26.84
N GLN A 132 -9.11 -6.04 -26.88
CA GLN A 132 -9.61 -6.88 -25.79
C GLN A 132 -8.71 -6.75 -24.56
N ILE A 133 -9.33 -6.69 -23.38
CA ILE A 133 -8.65 -6.71 -22.10
C ILE A 133 -8.68 -8.14 -21.55
N GLU A 134 -7.52 -8.71 -21.28
CA GLU A 134 -7.39 -10.06 -20.72
C GLU A 134 -6.90 -10.03 -19.27
N ARG A 135 -6.16 -8.95 -18.90
CA ARG A 135 -5.58 -8.79 -17.58
C ARG A 135 -5.63 -7.34 -17.13
N ILE A 136 -5.95 -7.12 -15.87
CA ILE A 136 -6.02 -5.78 -15.28
C ILE A 136 -5.01 -5.67 -14.14
N TYR A 137 -4.11 -4.69 -14.22
CA TYR A 137 -3.38 -4.16 -13.07
C TYR A 137 -4.26 -3.09 -12.42
N ASN A 138 -4.94 -3.48 -11.35
CA ASN A 138 -5.95 -2.65 -10.69
C ASN A 138 -5.30 -1.58 -9.80
N ARG A 139 -5.66 -0.33 -10.08
CA ARG A 139 -5.26 0.82 -9.27
C ARG A 139 -6.44 1.55 -8.63
N MET A 140 -7.68 1.12 -8.92
CA MET A 140 -8.88 1.72 -8.37
C MET A 140 -9.13 1.28 -6.93
N VAL A 141 -9.47 2.24 -6.09
CA VAL A 141 -9.83 2.06 -4.69
C VAL A 141 -11.36 1.93 -4.57
N PHE A 142 -11.83 0.93 -3.82
CA PHE A 142 -13.25 0.60 -3.75
C PHE A 142 -14.11 1.77 -3.25
N GLU A 143 -13.68 2.50 -2.23
CA GLU A 143 -14.39 3.67 -1.70
C GLU A 143 -14.47 4.82 -2.71
N GLU A 144 -13.44 4.98 -3.55
CA GLU A 144 -13.47 5.98 -4.62
C GLU A 144 -14.50 5.63 -5.69
N ILE A 145 -14.68 4.35 -6.00
CA ILE A 145 -15.71 3.87 -6.93
C ILE A 145 -17.10 4.20 -6.40
N GLN A 146 -17.34 3.97 -5.11
CA GLN A 146 -18.64 4.26 -4.48
C GLN A 146 -19.01 5.76 -4.50
N GLN A 147 -18.03 6.64 -4.59
CA GLN A 147 -18.21 8.09 -4.65
C GLN A 147 -18.39 8.62 -6.09
N GLN A 148 -18.24 7.76 -7.10
CA GLN A 148 -18.43 8.16 -8.50
C GLN A 148 -19.91 8.15 -8.91
N GLU A 149 -20.18 8.74 -10.06
CA GLU A 149 -21.49 8.70 -10.70
C GLU A 149 -21.94 7.25 -11.01
N THR A 150 -23.24 7.06 -11.12
CA THR A 150 -23.86 5.74 -11.32
C THR A 150 -23.29 5.00 -12.53
N SER A 151 -23.00 5.71 -13.62
CA SER A 151 -22.40 5.13 -14.84
C SER A 151 -21.05 4.46 -14.60
N ILE A 152 -20.22 4.99 -13.71
CA ILE A 152 -18.92 4.40 -13.32
C ILE A 152 -19.13 3.21 -12.40
N GLN A 153 -20.09 3.30 -11.48
CA GLN A 153 -20.43 2.18 -10.60
C GLN A 153 -20.98 0.99 -11.39
N GLU A 154 -21.85 1.23 -12.37
CA GLU A 154 -22.38 0.19 -13.29
C GLU A 154 -21.26 -0.45 -14.11
N LYS A 155 -20.32 0.35 -14.65
CA LYS A 155 -19.13 -0.20 -15.35
C LYS A 155 -18.28 -1.08 -14.43
N TRP A 156 -18.08 -0.67 -13.20
CA TRP A 156 -17.37 -1.49 -12.21
C TRP A 156 -18.08 -2.84 -11.97
N GLU A 157 -19.41 -2.84 -11.87
CA GLU A 157 -20.20 -4.08 -11.72
C GLU A 157 -19.97 -5.02 -12.92
N ILE A 158 -19.94 -4.49 -14.13
CA ILE A 158 -19.66 -5.26 -15.34
C ILE A 158 -18.23 -5.83 -15.28
N ILE A 159 -17.24 -4.99 -15.00
CA ILE A 159 -15.84 -5.39 -15.00
C ILE A 159 -15.55 -6.47 -13.96
N ARG A 160 -16.03 -6.30 -12.73
CA ARG A 160 -15.77 -7.26 -11.65
C ARG A 160 -16.44 -8.61 -11.82
N ASN A 161 -17.52 -8.66 -12.61
CA ASN A 161 -18.29 -9.88 -12.88
C ASN A 161 -17.89 -10.55 -14.21
N THR A 162 -16.93 -9.98 -14.97
CA THR A 162 -16.48 -10.56 -16.23
C THR A 162 -15.65 -11.81 -15.96
N GLU A 163 -16.10 -12.95 -16.49
CA GLU A 163 -15.39 -14.23 -16.36
C GLU A 163 -14.12 -14.29 -17.20
N GLY A 164 -13.12 -15.02 -16.69
CA GLY A 164 -11.85 -15.20 -17.37
C GLY A 164 -10.93 -14.00 -17.38
N LEU A 165 -11.30 -12.90 -16.72
CA LEU A 165 -10.46 -11.72 -16.53
C LEU A 165 -9.42 -12.00 -15.43
N GLU A 166 -8.15 -11.78 -15.73
CA GLU A 166 -7.10 -11.89 -14.75
C GLU A 166 -6.87 -10.55 -14.03
N TRP A 167 -6.59 -10.64 -12.74
CA TRP A 167 -6.36 -9.47 -11.89
C TRP A 167 -4.97 -9.51 -11.28
N VAL A 168 -4.25 -8.41 -11.35
CA VAL A 168 -3.09 -8.12 -10.50
C VAL A 168 -3.55 -7.13 -9.45
N THR A 169 -3.33 -7.47 -8.18
CA THR A 169 -4.00 -6.89 -7.03
C THR A 169 -5.53 -7.05 -7.14
N HIS A 170 -5.98 -8.32 -7.05
CA HIS A 170 -7.41 -8.62 -7.12
C HIS A 170 -8.17 -7.81 -6.06
N PRO A 171 -9.31 -7.17 -6.41
CA PRO A 171 -10.04 -6.29 -5.50
C PRO A 171 -10.37 -6.92 -4.14
N HIS A 172 -10.65 -8.23 -4.08
CA HIS A 172 -10.92 -8.94 -2.84
C HIS A 172 -9.70 -9.04 -1.90
N HIS A 173 -8.48 -8.86 -2.40
CA HIS A 173 -7.28 -8.85 -1.55
C HIS A 173 -7.30 -7.67 -0.57
N PHE A 174 -7.94 -6.56 -0.93
CA PHE A 174 -8.15 -5.43 -0.02
C PHE A 174 -8.79 -5.82 1.32
N PHE A 175 -9.76 -6.74 1.29
CA PHE A 175 -10.43 -7.20 2.51
C PHE A 175 -9.61 -8.24 3.28
N ARG A 176 -8.80 -9.04 2.58
CA ARG A 176 -8.04 -10.15 3.17
C ARG A 176 -6.68 -9.74 3.73
N PHE A 177 -6.02 -8.76 3.09
CA PHE A 177 -4.69 -8.26 3.46
C PHE A 177 -4.79 -6.80 3.90
N SER A 178 -5.40 -6.58 5.05
CA SER A 178 -5.70 -5.26 5.61
C SER A 178 -5.54 -5.28 7.13
N LYS A 179 -6.03 -4.26 7.78
CA LYS A 179 -6.13 -4.22 9.25
C LYS A 179 -6.92 -5.41 9.82
N TYR A 180 -7.85 -5.97 9.03
CA TYR A 180 -8.59 -7.20 9.39
C TYR A 180 -7.67 -8.38 9.71
N SER A 181 -6.54 -8.51 9.04
CA SER A 181 -5.61 -9.63 9.24
C SER A 181 -4.74 -9.48 10.49
N ILE A 182 -4.55 -8.27 11.01
CA ILE A 182 -3.61 -8.01 12.10
C ILE A 182 -3.94 -8.79 13.39
N PRO A 183 -5.21 -8.92 13.82
CA PRO A 183 -5.54 -9.70 15.03
C PRO A 183 -5.16 -11.19 15.00
N PHE A 184 -4.89 -11.73 13.80
CA PHE A 184 -4.48 -13.13 13.63
C PHE A 184 -2.95 -13.31 13.60
N LEU A 185 -2.20 -12.20 13.60
CA LEU A 185 -0.73 -12.23 13.56
C LEU A 185 -0.16 -12.23 14.96
N ASN A 186 0.94 -12.97 15.15
CA ASN A 186 1.69 -13.04 16.40
C ASN A 186 3.19 -12.85 16.12
N GLY A 187 3.90 -12.22 17.04
CA GLY A 187 5.34 -12.05 16.94
C GLY A 187 5.82 -10.79 17.65
N ILE A 188 7.12 -10.71 17.90
CA ILE A 188 7.73 -9.60 18.65
C ILE A 188 7.51 -8.21 18.01
N SER A 189 7.42 -8.19 16.69
CA SER A 189 7.17 -6.94 15.93
C SER A 189 5.68 -6.64 15.75
N ILE A 190 4.77 -7.50 16.20
CA ILE A 190 3.34 -7.31 16.04
C ILE A 190 2.77 -6.70 17.32
N PRO A 191 2.21 -5.48 17.30
CA PRO A 191 1.52 -4.91 18.45
C PRO A 191 0.25 -5.71 18.76
N TYR A 192 -0.05 -5.90 20.04
CA TYR A 192 -1.28 -6.59 20.42
C TYR A 192 -2.48 -5.92 19.75
N THR A 193 -3.30 -6.73 19.12
CA THR A 193 -4.45 -6.26 18.34
C THR A 193 -5.62 -7.21 18.48
N GLN A 194 -6.82 -6.69 18.70
CA GLN A 194 -8.05 -7.48 18.73
C GLN A 194 -9.20 -6.74 18.04
N PHE A 195 -10.19 -7.48 17.57
CA PHE A 195 -11.44 -6.89 17.10
C PHE A 195 -12.17 -6.22 18.27
N LEU A 196 -12.74 -5.04 18.03
CA LEU A 196 -13.41 -4.29 19.09
C LEU A 196 -14.61 -5.06 19.64
N HIS A 197 -15.38 -5.78 18.81
CA HIS A 197 -16.52 -6.58 19.26
C HIS A 197 -16.15 -7.78 20.15
N ASN A 198 -14.86 -8.18 20.17
CA ASN A 198 -14.35 -9.25 21.05
C ASN A 198 -13.86 -8.72 22.40
N LEU A 199 -13.92 -7.40 22.61
CA LEU A 199 -13.49 -6.77 23.85
C LEU A 199 -14.43 -7.17 25.00
N LYS A 200 -13.94 -7.96 25.96
CA LYS A 200 -14.73 -8.37 27.13
C LYS A 200 -14.87 -7.26 28.16
N GLU A 201 -13.78 -6.53 28.39
CA GLU A 201 -13.73 -5.41 29.33
C GLU A 201 -12.90 -4.28 28.74
N THR A 202 -13.36 -3.04 28.96
CA THR A 202 -12.63 -1.84 28.51
C THR A 202 -11.32 -1.72 29.29
N PRO A 203 -10.15 -1.65 28.61
CA PRO A 203 -8.87 -1.43 29.28
C PRO A 203 -8.88 -0.16 30.13
N SER A 204 -8.27 -0.21 31.32
CA SER A 204 -8.16 0.98 32.20
C SER A 204 -7.19 2.03 31.62
N ASN A 205 -6.24 1.62 30.78
CA ASN A 205 -5.16 2.42 30.18
C ASN A 205 -5.41 2.68 28.69
N LEU A 206 -6.56 3.27 28.35
CA LEU A 206 -6.95 3.53 26.95
C LEU A 206 -5.95 4.41 26.18
N ASP A 207 -5.16 5.23 26.87
CA ASP A 207 -4.08 6.03 26.31
C ASP A 207 -2.98 5.19 25.63
N GLN A 208 -2.87 3.90 25.98
CA GLN A 208 -1.93 2.93 25.36
C GLN A 208 -2.52 2.24 24.13
N TYR A 209 -3.70 2.60 23.68
CA TYR A 209 -4.36 1.99 22.54
C TYR A 209 -4.75 3.02 21.49
N ILE A 210 -4.92 2.53 20.27
CA ILE A 210 -5.53 3.24 19.14
C ILE A 210 -6.68 2.42 18.59
N LEU A 211 -7.67 3.10 18.06
CA LEU A 211 -8.82 2.48 17.40
C LEU A 211 -8.72 2.72 15.89
N LYS A 212 -8.82 1.66 15.11
CA LYS A 212 -8.70 1.71 13.65
C LYS A 212 -9.91 1.05 12.98
N PRO A 213 -10.56 1.70 12.01
CA PRO A 213 -11.54 1.02 11.17
C PRO A 213 -10.85 -0.02 10.29
N LEU A 214 -11.51 -1.17 10.06
CA LEU A 214 -10.91 -2.30 9.32
C LEU A 214 -10.56 -1.94 7.89
N PHE A 215 -11.46 -1.25 7.20
CA PHE A 215 -11.37 -0.98 5.77
C PHE A 215 -11.32 0.53 5.52
N SER A 216 -10.16 1.11 5.72
CA SER A 216 -9.92 2.54 5.47
C SER A 216 -8.49 2.76 4.96
N PHE A 217 -8.27 3.87 4.26
CA PHE A 217 -7.00 4.23 3.62
C PHE A 217 -6.33 5.41 4.31
N ALA A 218 -5.04 5.52 4.15
CA ALA A 218 -4.23 6.69 4.51
C ALA A 218 -4.49 7.22 5.93
N GLY A 219 -4.80 6.33 6.88
CA GLY A 219 -5.06 6.69 8.27
C GLY A 219 -6.45 7.30 8.52
N GLN A 220 -7.34 7.30 7.54
CA GLN A 220 -8.70 7.83 7.70
C GLN A 220 -9.45 7.06 8.78
N GLY A 221 -10.11 7.81 9.67
CA GLY A 221 -10.91 7.25 10.77
C GLY A 221 -10.09 6.67 11.93
N VAL A 222 -8.76 6.73 11.91
CA VAL A 222 -7.91 6.27 13.02
C VAL A 222 -8.05 7.25 14.21
N ILE A 223 -8.37 6.71 15.38
CA ILE A 223 -8.52 7.47 16.63
C ILE A 223 -7.33 7.16 17.53
N ILE A 224 -6.47 8.16 17.78
CA ILE A 224 -5.25 8.05 18.59
C ILE A 224 -5.50 8.37 20.06
N ASP A 225 -6.28 9.40 20.32
CA ASP A 225 -6.59 9.88 21.68
C ASP A 225 -7.93 9.23 22.11
N LEU A 226 -7.87 7.95 22.49
CA LEU A 226 -9.03 7.12 22.78
C LEU A 226 -9.55 7.36 24.21
N THR A 227 -10.88 7.55 24.33
CA THR A 227 -11.59 7.69 25.62
C THR A 227 -12.72 6.67 25.72
N LYS A 228 -13.27 6.48 26.94
CA LYS A 228 -14.44 5.61 27.16
C LYS A 228 -15.67 6.10 26.41
N ASP A 229 -15.87 7.41 26.34
CA ASP A 229 -17.00 8.00 25.63
C ASP A 229 -16.93 7.70 24.13
N ILE A 230 -15.76 7.88 23.49
CA ILE A 230 -15.53 7.52 22.10
C ILE A 230 -15.86 6.04 21.85
N LEU A 231 -15.38 5.13 22.72
CA LEU A 231 -15.68 3.71 22.56
C LEU A 231 -17.17 3.41 22.64
N SER A 232 -17.90 4.11 23.53
CA SER A 232 -19.35 3.92 23.70
C SER A 232 -20.18 4.43 22.52
N GLU A 233 -19.64 5.36 21.73
CA GLU A 233 -20.28 5.93 20.54
C GLU A 233 -20.14 5.06 19.29
N ILE A 234 -19.25 4.05 19.30
CA ILE A 234 -19.05 3.14 18.17
C ILE A 234 -20.26 2.19 18.05
N LYS A 235 -21.03 2.37 16.98
CA LYS A 235 -22.26 1.60 16.72
C LYS A 235 -22.02 0.27 15.99
N ASP A 236 -20.87 0.12 15.33
CA ASP A 236 -20.49 -1.02 14.49
C ASP A 236 -19.14 -1.62 14.93
N PRO A 237 -19.00 -2.11 16.17
CA PRO A 237 -17.72 -2.56 16.74
C PRO A 237 -17.08 -3.72 15.97
N GLN A 238 -17.85 -4.46 15.14
CA GLN A 238 -17.35 -5.50 14.24
C GLN A 238 -16.46 -4.97 13.12
N ASN A 239 -16.54 -3.68 12.81
CA ASN A 239 -15.75 -3.02 11.76
C ASN A 239 -14.50 -2.30 12.31
N TRP A 240 -14.13 -2.56 13.57
CA TRP A 240 -13.03 -1.89 14.23
C TRP A 240 -12.07 -2.85 14.91
N ILE A 241 -10.80 -2.46 14.95
CA ILE A 241 -9.77 -3.09 15.79
C ILE A 241 -9.26 -2.12 16.85
N LEU A 242 -9.03 -2.66 18.04
CA LEU A 242 -8.28 -2.02 19.12
C LEU A 242 -6.86 -2.56 19.06
N GLN A 243 -5.87 -1.67 18.88
CA GLN A 243 -4.46 -2.02 18.74
C GLN A 243 -3.61 -1.29 19.78
N GLU A 244 -2.63 -1.97 20.37
CA GLU A 244 -1.63 -1.35 21.22
C GLU A 244 -0.89 -0.25 20.45
N LYS A 245 -0.71 0.90 21.08
CA LYS A 245 -0.06 2.07 20.49
C LYS A 245 1.42 1.81 20.27
N VAL A 246 1.88 2.02 19.05
CA VAL A 246 3.30 1.93 18.71
C VAL A 246 3.99 3.26 19.01
N HIS A 247 5.04 3.21 19.83
CA HIS A 247 5.85 4.36 20.19
C HIS A 247 7.00 4.51 19.18
N TYR A 248 6.85 5.43 18.24
CA TYR A 248 7.90 5.71 17.24
C TYR A 248 9.12 6.32 17.90
N ALA A 249 10.30 5.82 17.55
CA ALA A 249 11.56 6.45 17.89
C ALA A 249 11.89 7.56 16.87
N PRO A 250 12.14 8.82 17.32
CA PRO A 250 12.58 9.88 16.43
C PRO A 250 14.08 9.75 16.20
N VAL A 251 14.48 9.01 15.15
CA VAL A 251 15.86 8.59 14.91
C VAL A 251 16.55 9.30 13.76
N ILE A 252 15.83 10.08 12.94
CA ILE A 252 16.40 10.78 11.80
C ILE A 252 16.64 12.25 12.15
N GLU A 253 17.89 12.69 12.08
CA GLU A 253 18.26 14.10 12.32
C GLU A 253 17.83 14.99 11.16
N THR A 254 17.29 16.15 11.48
CA THR A 254 16.96 17.20 10.53
C THR A 254 17.33 18.56 11.10
N PRO A 255 17.50 19.62 10.29
CA PRO A 255 17.81 20.96 10.78
C PRO A 255 16.82 21.50 11.81
N SER A 256 15.59 20.99 11.86
CA SER A 256 14.56 21.41 12.81
C SER A 256 14.28 20.37 13.90
N GLY A 257 15.24 19.49 14.20
CA GLY A 257 15.17 18.44 15.21
C GLY A 257 14.87 17.04 14.63
N LEU A 258 14.75 16.05 15.51
CA LEU A 258 14.57 14.66 15.13
C LEU A 258 13.20 14.41 14.49
N THR A 259 13.13 13.53 13.50
CA THR A 259 11.91 13.05 12.86
C THR A 259 11.75 11.53 12.99
N LYS A 260 10.51 11.07 12.94
CA LYS A 260 10.13 9.67 12.92
C LYS A 260 10.24 9.11 11.52
N ALA A 261 10.53 7.82 11.42
CA ALA A 261 10.52 7.09 10.16
C ALA A 261 9.60 5.87 10.23
N GLU A 262 8.94 5.59 9.13
CA GLU A 262 8.17 4.39 8.89
C GLU A 262 8.63 3.78 7.57
N ILE A 263 9.00 2.52 7.60
CA ILE A 263 9.53 1.82 6.42
C ILE A 263 8.40 0.96 5.86
N ARG A 264 8.07 1.22 4.61
CA ARG A 264 7.20 0.39 3.80
C ARG A 264 8.05 -0.61 3.05
N LEU A 265 7.84 -1.89 3.27
CA LEU A 265 8.51 -2.98 2.58
C LEU A 265 7.62 -3.54 1.48
N PHE A 266 8.19 -3.69 0.28
CA PHE A 266 7.55 -4.29 -0.88
C PHE A 266 7.98 -5.75 -1.01
N TYR A 267 7.01 -6.65 -1.07
CA TYR A 267 7.22 -8.07 -1.21
C TYR A 267 6.62 -8.58 -2.51
N PHE A 268 7.35 -9.43 -3.21
CA PHE A 268 6.84 -10.20 -4.33
C PHE A 268 6.73 -11.68 -3.96
N TRP A 269 5.71 -12.35 -4.49
CA TRP A 269 5.56 -13.79 -4.35
C TRP A 269 6.52 -14.51 -5.29
N ASP A 270 7.39 -15.33 -4.72
CA ASP A 270 8.30 -16.19 -5.48
C ASP A 270 7.68 -17.58 -5.66
N ASN A 271 7.35 -17.93 -6.91
CA ASN A 271 6.74 -19.22 -7.25
C ASN A 271 7.68 -20.41 -7.04
N THR A 272 8.99 -20.19 -7.09
CA THR A 272 9.99 -21.24 -6.89
C THR A 272 10.18 -21.54 -5.41
N LEU A 273 10.32 -20.50 -4.61
CA LEU A 273 10.54 -20.60 -3.16
C LEU A 273 9.23 -20.72 -2.36
N GLN A 274 8.07 -20.55 -3.01
CA GLN A 274 6.74 -20.59 -2.39
C GLN A 274 6.63 -19.66 -1.17
N LYS A 275 7.20 -18.45 -1.28
CA LYS A 275 7.20 -17.44 -0.21
C LYS A 275 7.25 -16.01 -0.77
N TYR A 276 6.90 -15.06 0.07
CA TYR A 276 7.11 -13.65 -0.22
C TYR A 276 8.54 -13.24 0.07
N ILE A 277 9.16 -12.53 -0.86
CA ILE A 277 10.51 -11.98 -0.76
C ILE A 277 10.41 -10.47 -0.68
N ALA A 278 10.97 -9.86 0.36
CA ALA A 278 11.12 -8.41 0.46
C ALA A 278 12.13 -7.95 -0.61
N THR A 279 11.76 -6.99 -1.44
CA THR A 279 12.56 -6.62 -2.62
C THR A 279 13.00 -5.17 -2.62
N MET A 280 12.18 -4.28 -2.09
CA MET A 280 12.38 -2.82 -2.14
C MET A 280 11.71 -2.17 -0.94
N ASN A 281 11.99 -0.89 -0.72
CA ASN A 281 11.38 -0.12 0.35
C ASN A 281 10.98 1.29 -0.08
N LEU A 282 10.12 1.89 0.72
CA LEU A 282 9.82 3.32 0.76
C LEU A 282 9.86 3.76 2.22
N VAL A 283 10.51 4.86 2.52
CA VAL A 283 10.50 5.46 3.86
C VAL A 283 9.55 6.65 3.87
N ARG A 284 8.71 6.71 4.90
CA ARG A 284 7.89 7.90 5.18
C ARG A 284 8.44 8.60 6.41
N LEU A 285 8.70 9.89 6.28
CA LEU A 285 9.21 10.75 7.35
C LEU A 285 8.12 11.67 7.87
N SER A 286 8.01 11.83 9.17
CA SER A 286 7.04 12.74 9.79
C SER A 286 7.43 13.15 11.20
N LYS A 287 7.07 14.40 11.56
CA LYS A 287 7.17 14.94 12.93
C LYS A 287 5.85 14.95 13.68
N GLY A 288 4.74 14.73 12.96
CA GLY A 288 3.40 14.74 13.54
C GLY A 288 3.02 13.49 14.33
N LYS A 289 1.84 13.50 14.95
CA LYS A 289 1.27 12.31 15.59
C LYS A 289 1.02 11.17 14.58
N MET A 290 0.53 11.52 13.38
CA MET A 290 0.30 10.59 12.28
C MET A 290 1.41 10.72 11.24
N VAL A 291 1.90 9.59 10.74
CA VAL A 291 2.84 9.54 9.62
C VAL A 291 2.03 9.62 8.32
N GLY A 292 2.25 10.69 7.54
CA GLY A 292 1.57 10.89 6.27
C GLY A 292 1.49 12.36 5.89
N VAL A 293 1.68 12.65 4.61
CA VAL A 293 1.71 14.03 4.09
C VAL A 293 0.37 14.75 4.32
N ASN A 294 -0.75 14.05 4.21
CA ASN A 294 -2.07 14.65 4.38
C ASN A 294 -2.31 15.23 5.78
N TYR A 295 -1.69 14.68 6.82
CA TYR A 295 -1.79 15.14 8.20
C TYR A 295 -0.74 16.17 8.59
N ASN A 296 0.23 16.43 7.69
CA ASN A 296 1.41 17.25 7.98
C ASN A 296 1.66 18.30 6.88
N LYS A 297 0.61 18.80 6.23
CA LYS A 297 0.70 19.68 5.04
C LYS A 297 1.52 20.97 5.25
N THR A 298 1.58 21.46 6.48
CA THR A 298 2.33 22.66 6.85
C THR A 298 3.67 22.37 7.51
N ALA A 299 4.00 21.09 7.73
CA ALA A 299 5.25 20.70 8.36
C ALA A 299 6.39 20.59 7.35
N THR A 300 7.58 20.97 7.76
CA THR A 300 8.84 20.74 7.02
C THR A 300 9.39 19.35 7.36
N TRP A 301 10.21 18.79 6.47
CA TRP A 301 10.84 17.47 6.66
C TRP A 301 9.80 16.34 6.81
N VAL A 302 8.79 16.39 5.99
CA VAL A 302 7.74 15.39 5.84
C VAL A 302 7.70 14.96 4.40
N GLY A 303 7.67 13.65 4.15
CA GLY A 303 7.58 13.14 2.78
C GLY A 303 8.05 11.69 2.64
N GLY A 304 8.27 11.32 1.37
CA GLY A 304 8.84 10.03 1.00
C GLY A 304 10.36 10.11 0.89
N SER A 305 11.02 8.99 1.17
CA SER A 305 12.45 8.76 1.04
C SER A 305 12.70 7.28 0.75
N LEU A 306 13.96 6.91 0.61
CA LEU A 306 14.40 5.52 0.55
C LEU A 306 15.34 5.22 1.72
N ALA A 307 15.31 4.00 2.23
CA ALA A 307 16.36 3.47 3.07
C ALA A 307 17.36 2.72 2.18
N TYR A 308 18.63 2.99 2.39
CA TYR A 308 19.73 2.28 1.75
C TYR A 308 20.39 1.38 2.77
N PHE A 309 20.61 0.14 2.39
CA PHE A 309 21.20 -0.90 3.23
C PHE A 309 22.56 -1.29 2.68
N GLU A 310 23.49 -1.60 3.57
CA GLU A 310 24.77 -2.18 3.19
C GLU A 310 24.55 -3.55 2.56
N SER A 311 25.11 -3.77 1.35
CA SER A 311 24.90 -4.95 0.52
C SER A 311 26.03 -5.98 0.66
#